data_11b0039905ed2102ec2dd98517ac43df
#
_entry.id   11b0039905ed2102ec2dd98517ac43df
#
_cell.length_a   1.000
_cell.length_b   1.000
_cell.length_c   1.000
_cell.angle_alpha   90.00
_cell.angle_beta   90.00
_cell.angle_gamma   90.00
#
_symmetry.space_group_name_H-M   'P 1'
#
loop_
_entity.id
_entity.type
_entity.pdbx_description
1 polymer ?
#
loop_
_entity_poly.entity_id
_entity_poly.type
_entity_poly.pdbx_seq_one_letter_code
_entity_poly.pdbx_strand_id
1 'polypeptide(L)'
;MVPEEYDWQSLKAREGAELLLHYRHVLEELGKAKGMLGEVFRRARAEIQNPAILRRLIVELIDSEQWALMDADVKGDIYEGLLSRSAEESPKGAGQYFTPRQLIKAMVDVMRPTPADTIVDPACGTGGFLLTAHDYVVAEYGRDLDPDQKKHLRHGFLKGTDLVPNTARLCIMNLFLHGIEGEPCPIRSGVDSLGAPDADKYSLVL
;
A
#
# COMPACT_ATOMS: atom_id res chain seq x y z
N MET A 1 7.06 13.39 -2.99
CA MET A 1 5.95 14.37 -3.20
C MET A 1 5.57 14.30 -4.66
N VAL A 2 4.28 14.30 -5.00
CA VAL A 2 3.82 14.35 -6.40
C VAL A 2 4.05 15.76 -6.93
N PRO A 3 4.69 15.93 -8.12
CA PRO A 3 4.84 17.25 -8.74
C PRO A 3 3.48 17.90 -9.05
N GLU A 4 3.38 19.23 -8.97
CA GLU A 4 2.12 19.98 -9.19
C GLU A 4 1.49 19.71 -10.57
N GLU A 5 2.31 19.47 -11.58
CA GLU A 5 1.84 19.14 -12.93
C GLU A 5 1.15 17.76 -13.03
N TYR A 6 1.34 16.88 -12.02
CA TYR A 6 0.76 15.53 -11.96
C TYR A 6 -0.15 15.34 -10.74
N ASP A 7 -0.48 16.40 -10.06
CA ASP A 7 -1.35 16.37 -8.87
C ASP A 7 -2.82 16.24 -9.22
N TRP A 8 -3.65 16.14 -8.18
CA TRP A 8 -5.09 16.02 -8.31
C TRP A 8 -5.73 17.25 -8.99
N GLN A 9 -5.22 18.45 -8.72
CA GLN A 9 -5.75 19.67 -9.30
C GLN A 9 -5.47 19.74 -10.80
N SER A 10 -4.30 19.26 -11.22
CA SER A 10 -3.93 19.19 -12.63
C SER A 10 -4.86 18.26 -13.43
N LEU A 11 -5.33 17.16 -12.82
CA LEU A 11 -6.32 16.27 -13.43
C LEU A 11 -7.70 16.94 -13.51
N LYS A 12 -8.14 17.58 -12.43
CA LYS A 12 -9.45 18.26 -12.37
C LYS A 12 -9.59 19.41 -13.36
N ALA A 13 -8.50 20.09 -13.65
CA ALA A 13 -8.51 21.26 -14.55
C ALA A 13 -8.75 20.90 -16.03
N ARG A 14 -8.74 19.61 -16.40
CA ARG A 14 -8.83 19.15 -17.78
C ARG A 14 -10.12 18.41 -18.09
N GLU A 15 -10.51 18.41 -19.38
CA GLU A 15 -11.75 17.79 -19.85
C GLU A 15 -11.52 17.03 -21.17
N GLY A 16 -12.47 16.19 -21.53
CA GLY A 16 -12.50 15.48 -22.81
C GLY A 16 -11.23 14.69 -23.10
N ALA A 17 -10.76 14.76 -24.32
CA ALA A 17 -9.55 14.05 -24.78
C ALA A 17 -8.29 14.50 -24.06
N GLU A 18 -8.19 15.77 -23.69
CA GLU A 18 -7.05 16.32 -22.95
C GLU A 18 -6.93 15.67 -21.57
N LEU A 19 -8.03 15.52 -20.84
CA LEU A 19 -8.04 14.81 -19.56
C LEU A 19 -7.54 13.38 -19.70
N LEU A 20 -7.99 12.64 -20.71
CA LEU A 20 -7.56 11.25 -20.92
C LEU A 20 -6.07 11.15 -21.26
N LEU A 21 -5.57 12.04 -22.11
CA LEU A 21 -4.13 12.10 -22.45
C LEU A 21 -3.29 12.43 -21.22
N HIS A 22 -3.72 13.43 -20.45
CA HIS A 22 -3.02 13.84 -19.24
C HIS A 22 -3.05 12.73 -18.17
N TYR A 23 -4.18 12.07 -17.95
CA TYR A 23 -4.28 10.94 -17.03
C TYR A 23 -3.29 9.82 -17.38
N ARG A 24 -3.17 9.46 -18.66
CA ARG A 24 -2.17 8.48 -19.10
C ARG A 24 -0.75 8.94 -18.82
N HIS A 25 -0.46 10.21 -19.08
CA HIS A 25 0.84 10.80 -18.81
C HIS A 25 1.18 10.82 -17.32
N VAL A 26 0.23 11.18 -16.47
CA VAL A 26 0.38 11.13 -15.00
C VAL A 26 0.74 9.71 -14.53
N LEU A 27 0.02 8.68 -14.99
CA LEU A 27 0.31 7.29 -14.62
C LEU A 27 1.73 6.87 -15.04
N GLU A 28 2.17 7.29 -16.24
CA GLU A 28 3.49 7.00 -16.76
C GLU A 28 4.60 7.71 -15.95
N GLU A 29 4.44 8.98 -15.67
CA GLU A 29 5.43 9.77 -14.93
C GLU A 29 5.56 9.34 -13.47
N LEU A 30 4.43 9.07 -12.80
CA LEU A 30 4.44 8.54 -11.44
C LEU A 30 5.11 7.16 -11.37
N GLY A 31 5.00 6.35 -12.43
CA GLY A 31 5.70 5.06 -12.54
C GLY A 31 7.23 5.16 -12.65
N LYS A 32 7.78 6.35 -12.92
CA LYS A 32 9.23 6.64 -12.95
C LYS A 32 9.76 7.14 -11.59
N ALA A 33 8.86 7.44 -10.66
CA ALA A 33 9.24 7.90 -9.32
C ALA A 33 10.04 6.83 -8.57
N LYS A 34 10.84 7.26 -7.59
CA LYS A 34 11.56 6.35 -6.69
C LYS A 34 10.67 5.89 -5.55
N GLY A 35 11.09 4.81 -4.87
CA GLY A 35 10.43 4.29 -3.68
C GLY A 35 9.05 3.71 -3.96
N MET A 36 8.20 3.72 -2.94
CA MET A 36 6.89 3.07 -2.99
C MET A 36 5.96 3.67 -4.04
N LEU A 37 5.98 4.98 -4.24
CA LEU A 37 5.14 5.64 -5.24
C LEU A 37 5.41 5.09 -6.65
N GLY A 38 6.67 4.98 -7.05
CA GLY A 38 7.05 4.41 -8.34
C GLY A 38 6.64 2.95 -8.48
N GLU A 39 6.73 2.17 -7.40
CA GLU A 39 6.30 0.76 -7.43
C GLU A 39 4.78 0.64 -7.60
N VAL A 40 3.98 1.49 -6.94
CA VAL A 40 2.52 1.53 -7.09
C VAL A 40 2.13 1.80 -8.55
N PHE A 41 2.79 2.77 -9.18
CA PHE A 41 2.45 3.17 -10.56
C PHE A 41 3.26 2.43 -11.63
N ARG A 42 4.18 1.55 -11.26
CA ARG A 42 4.99 0.77 -12.21
C ARG A 42 4.10 0.00 -13.18
N ARG A 43 4.22 0.31 -14.48
CA ARG A 43 3.40 -0.26 -15.55
C ARG A 43 1.89 -0.02 -15.38
N ALA A 44 1.50 1.01 -14.65
CA ALA A 44 0.10 1.40 -14.54
C ALA A 44 -0.45 1.77 -15.93
N ARG A 45 -1.72 1.43 -16.18
CA ARG A 45 -2.40 1.72 -17.43
C ARG A 45 -3.74 2.37 -17.13
N ALA A 46 -4.15 3.27 -18.02
CA ALA A 46 -5.48 3.87 -17.96
C ALA A 46 -6.52 2.82 -18.39
N GLU A 47 -7.23 2.24 -17.44
CA GLU A 47 -8.32 1.29 -17.71
C GLU A 47 -9.56 2.01 -18.23
N ILE A 48 -9.84 3.23 -17.75
CA ILE A 48 -10.98 4.04 -18.19
C ILE A 48 -10.58 4.79 -19.45
N GLN A 49 -11.14 4.36 -20.58
CA GLN A 49 -10.83 4.94 -21.90
C GLN A 49 -11.85 6.01 -22.34
N ASN A 50 -12.99 6.11 -21.67
CA ASN A 50 -14.02 7.11 -21.96
C ASN A 50 -13.77 8.37 -21.12
N PRO A 51 -13.49 9.54 -21.74
CA PRO A 51 -13.20 10.76 -21.01
C PRO A 51 -14.36 11.25 -20.13
N ALA A 52 -15.60 11.04 -20.56
CA ALA A 52 -16.78 11.48 -19.79
C ALA A 52 -16.94 10.65 -18.51
N ILE A 53 -16.70 9.32 -18.59
CA ILE A 53 -16.71 8.44 -17.42
C ILE A 53 -15.55 8.81 -16.48
N LEU A 54 -14.35 9.03 -17.02
CA LEU A 54 -13.20 9.45 -16.24
C LEU A 54 -13.46 10.79 -15.52
N ARG A 55 -14.03 11.77 -16.22
CA ARG A 55 -14.38 13.09 -15.64
C ARG A 55 -15.39 12.95 -14.50
N ARG A 56 -16.43 12.16 -14.72
CA ARG A 56 -17.46 11.89 -13.71
C ARG A 56 -16.86 11.23 -12.47
N LEU A 57 -16.00 10.22 -12.64
CA LEU A 57 -15.30 9.56 -11.53
C LEU A 57 -14.47 10.56 -10.73
N ILE A 58 -13.67 11.40 -11.41
CA ILE A 58 -12.78 12.36 -10.76
C ILE A 58 -13.58 13.42 -9.99
N VAL A 59 -14.53 14.08 -10.65
CA VAL A 59 -15.15 15.31 -10.14
C VAL A 59 -16.39 15.03 -9.28
N GLU A 60 -17.23 14.08 -9.71
CA GLU A 60 -18.51 13.85 -9.04
C GLU A 60 -18.43 12.80 -7.92
N LEU A 61 -17.49 11.84 -8.03
CA LEU A 61 -17.39 10.74 -7.06
C LEU A 61 -16.20 10.91 -6.11
N ILE A 62 -15.00 11.15 -6.64
CA ILE A 62 -13.78 11.18 -5.78
C ILE A 62 -13.62 12.54 -5.14
N ASP A 63 -13.76 13.63 -5.91
CA ASP A 63 -13.53 15.00 -5.40
C ASP A 63 -14.65 15.50 -4.49
N SER A 64 -15.83 14.84 -4.48
CA SER A 64 -16.89 15.13 -3.53
C SER A 64 -16.51 14.79 -2.08
N GLU A 65 -15.52 13.91 -1.89
CA GLU A 65 -15.04 13.51 -0.58
C GLU A 65 -13.85 14.35 -0.13
N GLN A 66 -13.78 14.65 1.16
CA GLN A 66 -12.72 15.50 1.74
C GLN A 66 -11.47 14.67 2.12
N TRP A 67 -10.86 14.01 1.14
CA TRP A 67 -9.70 13.13 1.35
C TRP A 67 -8.53 13.78 2.11
N ALA A 68 -8.34 15.09 1.93
CA ALA A 68 -7.27 15.83 2.59
C ALA A 68 -7.46 15.95 4.12
N LEU A 69 -8.71 15.86 4.59
CA LEU A 69 -9.04 15.94 6.02
C LEU A 69 -9.09 14.56 6.70
N MET A 70 -9.04 13.47 5.92
CA MET A 70 -9.00 12.12 6.46
C MET A 70 -7.59 11.78 6.94
N ASP A 71 -7.50 11.22 8.13
CA ASP A 71 -6.26 10.66 8.64
C ASP A 71 -5.78 9.47 7.82
N ALA A 72 -4.50 9.11 7.93
CA ALA A 72 -3.92 7.98 7.23
C ALA A 72 -4.65 6.66 7.58
N ASP A 73 -4.97 6.46 8.85
CA ASP A 73 -5.67 5.27 9.33
C ASP A 73 -7.04 5.10 8.67
N VAL A 74 -7.82 6.20 8.55
CA VAL A 74 -9.13 6.18 7.89
C VAL A 74 -9.01 5.83 6.40
N LYS A 75 -8.01 6.38 5.69
CA LYS A 75 -7.75 6.04 4.28
C LYS A 75 -7.36 4.58 4.12
N GLY A 76 -6.53 4.09 5.02
CA GLY A 76 -6.12 2.70 5.08
C GLY A 76 -7.30 1.76 5.30
N ASP A 77 -8.15 2.03 6.28
CA ASP A 77 -9.34 1.24 6.59
C ASP A 77 -10.32 1.16 5.41
N ILE A 78 -10.55 2.29 4.72
CA ILE A 78 -11.38 2.33 3.51
C ILE A 78 -10.77 1.41 2.44
N TYR A 79 -9.45 1.52 2.22
CA TYR A 79 -8.76 0.72 1.22
C TYR A 79 -8.81 -0.78 1.54
N GLU A 80 -8.59 -1.16 2.79
CA GLU A 80 -8.72 -2.55 3.22
C GLU A 80 -10.15 -3.09 3.07
N GLY A 81 -11.16 -2.25 3.33
CA GLY A 81 -12.56 -2.58 3.07
C GLY A 81 -12.83 -2.88 1.59
N LEU A 82 -12.22 -2.12 0.68
CA LEU A 82 -12.30 -2.37 -0.77
C LEU A 82 -11.59 -3.67 -1.16
N LEU A 83 -10.42 -3.95 -0.59
CA LEU A 83 -9.70 -5.21 -0.84
C LEU A 83 -10.50 -6.43 -0.38
N SER A 84 -11.11 -6.36 0.80
CA SER A 84 -11.94 -7.44 1.34
C SER A 84 -13.14 -7.73 0.45
N ARG A 85 -13.86 -6.71 0.00
CA ARG A 85 -14.99 -6.85 -0.93
C ARG A 85 -14.55 -7.44 -2.27
N SER A 86 -13.44 -6.95 -2.82
CA SER A 86 -12.90 -7.47 -4.09
C SER A 86 -12.52 -8.94 -3.98
N ALA A 87 -12.03 -9.40 -2.82
CA ALA A 87 -11.71 -10.80 -2.57
C ALA A 87 -12.97 -11.68 -2.48
N GLU A 88 -14.05 -11.18 -1.88
CA GLU A 88 -15.34 -11.90 -1.75
C GLU A 88 -16.06 -12.02 -3.10
N GLU A 89 -16.02 -10.99 -3.94
CA GLU A 89 -16.72 -10.91 -5.22
C GLU A 89 -15.99 -11.66 -6.35
N SER A 90 -14.73 -12.06 -6.17
CA SER A 90 -13.94 -12.71 -7.21
C SER A 90 -14.26 -14.21 -7.31
N PRO A 91 -14.89 -14.71 -8.42
CA PRO A 91 -15.29 -16.11 -8.56
C PRO A 91 -14.12 -17.10 -8.66
N LYS A 92 -12.90 -16.64 -8.86
CA LYS A 92 -11.71 -17.46 -9.07
C LYS A 92 -10.58 -17.06 -8.10
N GLY A 93 -10.62 -17.64 -6.89
CA GLY A 93 -9.39 -17.83 -6.12
C GLY A 93 -8.74 -16.61 -5.46
N ALA A 94 -9.27 -15.39 -5.58
CA ALA A 94 -8.71 -14.25 -4.86
C ALA A 94 -8.97 -14.32 -3.34
N GLY A 95 -10.05 -14.96 -2.93
CA GLY A 95 -10.38 -15.19 -1.50
C GLY A 95 -9.52 -16.25 -0.80
N GLN A 96 -8.75 -17.03 -1.56
CA GLN A 96 -7.93 -18.11 -0.98
C GLN A 96 -6.68 -17.61 -0.23
N TYR A 97 -6.39 -16.31 -0.26
CA TYR A 97 -5.19 -15.73 0.33
C TYR A 97 -5.47 -14.67 1.41
N PHE A 98 -6.73 -14.50 1.78
CA PHE A 98 -7.09 -13.52 2.81
C PHE A 98 -7.16 -14.22 4.18
N THR A 99 -6.12 -14.07 4.97
CA THR A 99 -6.11 -14.59 6.34
C THR A 99 -7.07 -13.76 7.21
N PRO A 100 -7.99 -14.39 7.96
CA PRO A 100 -8.92 -13.65 8.82
C PRO A 100 -8.21 -12.73 9.80
N ARG A 101 -8.63 -11.46 9.88
CA ARG A 101 -8.00 -10.44 10.73
C ARG A 101 -7.88 -10.84 12.20
N GLN A 102 -8.89 -11.54 12.73
CA GLN A 102 -8.87 -12.02 14.12
C GLN A 102 -7.73 -13.01 14.34
N LEU A 103 -7.44 -13.87 13.35
CA LEU A 103 -6.33 -14.81 13.43
C LEU A 103 -4.98 -14.08 13.35
N ILE A 104 -4.84 -13.14 12.41
CA ILE A 104 -3.62 -12.31 12.29
C ILE A 104 -3.36 -11.59 13.60
N LYS A 105 -4.38 -10.93 14.17
CA LYS A 105 -4.28 -10.23 15.45
C LYS A 105 -3.84 -11.15 16.57
N ALA A 106 -4.46 -12.31 16.70
CA ALA A 106 -4.10 -13.28 17.75
C ALA A 106 -2.64 -13.74 17.62
N MET A 107 -2.15 -13.97 16.39
CA MET A 107 -0.75 -14.35 16.15
C MET A 107 0.20 -13.21 16.52
N VAL A 108 -0.08 -11.97 16.10
CA VAL A 108 0.73 -10.80 16.44
C VAL A 108 0.73 -10.54 17.96
N ASP A 109 -0.43 -10.67 18.64
CA ASP A 109 -0.55 -10.51 20.09
C ASP A 109 0.31 -11.54 20.85
N VAL A 110 0.47 -12.76 20.33
CA VAL A 110 1.34 -13.79 20.91
C VAL A 110 2.82 -13.48 20.63
N MET A 111 3.17 -13.01 19.44
CA MET A 111 4.54 -12.73 19.05
C MET A 111 5.11 -11.47 19.72
N ARG A 112 4.25 -10.50 20.10
CA ARG A 112 4.61 -9.27 20.82
C ARG A 112 5.77 -8.50 20.18
N PRO A 113 5.64 -8.06 18.94
CA PRO A 113 6.69 -7.28 18.29
C PRO A 113 7.02 -6.00 19.07
N THR A 114 8.28 -5.58 19.02
CA THR A 114 8.80 -4.39 19.70
C THR A 114 9.30 -3.35 18.69
N PRO A 115 9.48 -2.09 19.09
CA PRO A 115 10.03 -1.07 18.20
C PRO A 115 11.45 -1.32 17.67
N ALA A 116 12.17 -2.26 18.27
CA ALA A 116 13.53 -2.64 17.87
C ALA A 116 13.55 -3.77 16.82
N ASP A 117 12.41 -4.40 16.57
CA ASP A 117 12.34 -5.52 15.65
C ASP A 117 12.46 -5.08 14.19
N THR A 118 12.89 -6.02 13.35
CA THR A 118 12.74 -5.99 11.90
C THR A 118 11.93 -7.22 11.50
N ILE A 119 10.74 -6.96 10.94
CA ILE A 119 9.74 -7.97 10.65
C ILE A 119 9.74 -8.27 9.15
N VAL A 120 9.67 -9.55 8.79
CA VAL A 120 9.47 -9.96 7.40
C VAL A 120 8.26 -10.87 7.27
N ASP A 121 7.49 -10.63 6.21
CA ASP A 121 6.47 -11.56 5.70
C ASP A 121 6.92 -12.05 4.31
N PRO A 122 7.32 -13.32 4.19
CA PRO A 122 7.84 -13.87 2.93
C PRO A 122 6.74 -14.17 1.90
N ALA A 123 5.46 -14.04 2.26
CA ALA A 123 4.30 -14.21 1.38
C ALA A 123 3.23 -13.19 1.74
N CYS A 124 3.60 -11.90 1.71
CA CYS A 124 2.89 -10.82 2.40
C CYS A 124 1.46 -10.56 1.91
N GLY A 125 1.05 -11.12 0.79
CA GLY A 125 -0.29 -10.89 0.29
C GLY A 125 -0.58 -9.39 0.13
N THR A 126 -1.66 -8.92 0.72
CA THR A 126 -2.03 -7.49 0.78
C THR A 126 -1.46 -6.74 1.99
N GLY A 127 -0.60 -7.40 2.78
CA GLY A 127 0.12 -6.78 3.90
C GLY A 127 -0.58 -6.87 5.26
N GLY A 128 -1.57 -7.74 5.41
CA GLY A 128 -2.35 -7.84 6.64
C GLY A 128 -1.52 -8.11 7.89
N PHE A 129 -0.56 -9.04 7.85
CA PHE A 129 0.36 -9.30 8.96
C PHE A 129 1.27 -8.11 9.25
N LEU A 130 1.81 -7.49 8.21
CA LEU A 130 2.74 -6.36 8.33
C LEU A 130 2.03 -5.16 8.99
N LEU A 131 0.83 -4.82 8.54
CA LEU A 131 0.04 -3.73 9.12
C LEU A 131 -0.36 -4.02 10.57
N THR A 132 -0.88 -5.22 10.84
CA THR A 132 -1.28 -5.58 12.21
C THR A 132 -0.09 -5.54 13.17
N ALA A 133 1.10 -5.95 12.73
CA ALA A 133 2.32 -5.85 13.54
C ALA A 133 2.75 -4.39 13.79
N HIS A 134 2.65 -3.54 12.76
CA HIS A 134 2.91 -2.11 12.89
C HIS A 134 1.94 -1.45 13.87
N ASP A 135 0.63 -1.70 13.72
CA ASP A 135 -0.41 -1.11 14.57
C ASP A 135 -0.28 -1.58 16.02
N TYR A 136 0.10 -2.86 16.23
CA TYR A 136 0.41 -3.37 17.56
C TYR A 136 1.52 -2.56 18.23
N VAL A 137 2.63 -2.32 17.53
CA VAL A 137 3.76 -1.56 18.10
C VAL A 137 3.39 -0.11 18.33
N VAL A 138 2.61 0.50 17.44
CA VAL A 138 2.12 1.87 17.62
C VAL A 138 1.16 1.97 18.81
N ALA A 139 0.26 1.00 18.99
CA ALA A 139 -0.68 0.97 20.11
C ALA A 139 0.02 0.78 21.47
N GLU A 140 0.98 -0.15 21.55
CA GLU A 140 1.66 -0.50 22.80
C GLU A 140 2.75 0.50 23.18
N TYR A 141 3.50 1.02 22.22
CA TYR A 141 4.71 1.79 22.46
C TYR A 141 4.68 3.22 21.93
N GLY A 142 3.68 3.60 21.11
CA GLY A 142 3.69 4.83 20.32
C GLY A 142 3.90 6.12 21.10
N ARG A 143 3.50 6.15 22.38
CA ARG A 143 3.69 7.32 23.26
C ARG A 143 5.14 7.49 23.72
N ASP A 144 5.87 6.39 23.84
CA ASP A 144 7.21 6.34 24.43
C ASP A 144 8.32 6.21 23.37
N LEU A 145 7.96 6.18 22.07
CA LEU A 145 8.93 6.06 20.98
C LEU A 145 9.81 7.30 20.86
N ASP A 146 11.10 7.09 20.85
CA ASP A 146 12.08 8.11 20.51
C ASP A 146 12.11 8.41 19.00
N PRO A 147 12.83 9.48 18.55
CA PRO A 147 12.90 9.84 17.15
C PRO A 147 13.50 8.76 16.23
N ASP A 148 14.48 7.99 16.71
CA ASP A 148 15.12 6.94 15.93
C ASP A 148 14.19 5.74 15.76
N GLN A 149 13.46 5.35 16.80
CA GLN A 149 12.43 4.33 16.75
C GLN A 149 11.28 4.71 15.82
N LYS A 150 10.81 5.97 15.87
CA LYS A 150 9.82 6.48 14.92
C LYS A 150 10.29 6.43 13.48
N LYS A 151 11.55 6.76 13.24
CA LYS A 151 12.18 6.63 11.92
C LYS A 151 12.28 5.17 11.49
N HIS A 152 12.68 4.28 12.42
CA HIS A 152 12.76 2.85 12.13
C HIS A 152 11.39 2.26 11.76
N LEU A 153 10.34 2.58 12.50
CA LEU A 153 8.98 2.13 12.20
C LEU A 153 8.52 2.54 10.80
N ARG A 154 8.91 3.72 10.32
CA ARG A 154 8.55 4.20 8.98
C ARG A 154 9.35 3.55 7.86
N HIS A 155 10.64 3.28 8.08
CA HIS A 155 11.56 3.00 6.96
C HIS A 155 12.25 1.64 7.03
N GLY A 156 12.32 1.00 8.21
CA GLY A 156 13.12 -0.20 8.41
C GLY A 156 12.41 -1.37 9.09
N PHE A 157 11.29 -1.11 9.73
CA PHE A 157 10.58 -2.06 10.57
C PHE A 157 9.98 -3.24 9.79
N LEU A 158 9.40 -2.95 8.63
CA LEU A 158 8.69 -3.94 7.83
C LEU A 158 9.45 -4.29 6.55
N LYS A 159 9.41 -5.58 6.22
CA LYS A 159 9.81 -6.12 4.91
C LYS A 159 8.77 -7.13 4.46
N GLY A 160 8.56 -7.22 3.17
CA GLY A 160 7.65 -8.21 2.61
C GLY A 160 8.07 -8.67 1.23
N THR A 161 7.60 -9.85 0.87
CA THR A 161 7.83 -10.41 -0.46
C THR A 161 6.54 -11.06 -0.95
N ASP A 162 6.20 -10.86 -2.21
CA ASP A 162 5.09 -11.60 -2.82
C ASP A 162 5.46 -12.01 -4.25
N LEU A 163 5.10 -13.23 -4.62
CA LEU A 163 5.33 -13.80 -5.94
C LEU A 163 4.47 -13.11 -7.01
N VAL A 164 3.26 -12.68 -6.64
CA VAL A 164 2.30 -12.08 -7.56
C VAL A 164 2.45 -10.56 -7.60
N PRO A 165 2.90 -9.97 -8.71
CA PRO A 165 3.18 -8.53 -8.77
C PRO A 165 1.98 -7.63 -8.46
N ASN A 166 0.77 -8.05 -8.84
CA ASN A 166 -0.43 -7.28 -8.54
C ASN A 166 -0.73 -7.27 -7.03
N THR A 167 -0.59 -8.41 -6.37
CA THR A 167 -0.78 -8.53 -4.92
C THR A 167 0.26 -7.71 -4.15
N ALA A 168 1.53 -7.81 -4.54
CA ALA A 168 2.60 -6.96 -3.97
C ALA A 168 2.30 -5.46 -4.13
N ARG A 169 1.75 -5.04 -5.28
CA ARG A 169 1.33 -3.65 -5.50
C ARG A 169 0.22 -3.23 -4.54
N LEU A 170 -0.78 -4.09 -4.31
CA LEU A 170 -1.85 -3.82 -3.35
C LEU A 170 -1.29 -3.69 -1.92
N CYS A 171 -0.33 -4.53 -1.55
CA CYS A 171 0.41 -4.41 -0.29
C CYS A 171 1.12 -3.05 -0.17
N ILE A 172 1.86 -2.65 -1.20
CA ILE A 172 2.57 -1.36 -1.22
C ILE A 172 1.60 -0.19 -1.05
N MET A 173 0.46 -0.21 -1.77
CA MET A 173 -0.59 0.81 -1.63
C MET A 173 -1.16 0.82 -0.21
N ASN A 174 -1.40 -0.35 0.38
CA ASN A 174 -1.93 -0.49 1.72
C ASN A 174 -0.98 0.12 2.76
N LEU A 175 0.29 -0.25 2.73
CA LEU A 175 1.33 0.33 3.60
C LEU A 175 1.43 1.85 3.43
N PHE A 176 1.44 2.32 2.18
CA PHE A 176 1.55 3.76 1.87
C PHE A 176 0.37 4.57 2.43
N LEU A 177 -0.86 4.04 2.34
CA LEU A 177 -2.06 4.70 2.88
C LEU A 177 -2.08 4.74 4.41
N HIS A 178 -1.41 3.80 5.09
CA HIS A 178 -1.19 3.79 6.53
C HIS A 178 0.03 4.63 6.97
N GLY A 179 0.60 5.43 6.09
CA GLY A 179 1.73 6.32 6.40
C GLY A 179 3.07 5.61 6.59
N ILE A 180 3.17 4.35 6.17
CA ILE A 180 4.42 3.60 6.15
C ILE A 180 5.14 3.91 4.85
N GLU A 181 6.35 4.42 4.95
CA GLU A 181 7.17 4.85 3.83
C GLU A 181 8.42 3.97 3.71
N GLY A 182 9.03 3.94 2.53
CA GLY A 182 10.28 3.23 2.34
C GLY A 182 11.00 3.61 1.06
N GLU A 183 12.25 4.00 1.18
CA GLU A 183 13.19 4.12 0.07
C GLU A 183 14.51 3.45 0.49
N PRO A 184 14.80 2.24 -0.03
CA PRO A 184 14.02 1.50 -1.05
C PRO A 184 12.67 0.99 -0.55
N CYS A 185 11.77 0.64 -1.49
CA CYS A 185 10.46 0.06 -1.18
C CYS A 185 10.62 -1.19 -0.27
N PRO A 186 9.85 -1.30 0.82
CA PRO A 186 9.99 -2.43 1.74
C PRO A 186 9.45 -3.74 1.17
N ILE A 187 8.68 -3.70 0.09
CA ILE A 187 8.05 -4.87 -0.52
C ILE A 187 8.77 -5.25 -1.81
N ARG A 188 9.20 -6.51 -1.89
CA ARG A 188 9.78 -7.11 -3.09
C ARG A 188 8.69 -7.85 -3.87
N SER A 189 8.53 -7.49 -5.13
CA SER A 189 7.49 -7.97 -6.02
C SER A 189 8.04 -8.99 -7.03
N GLY A 190 7.29 -10.06 -7.30
CA GLY A 190 7.64 -11.08 -8.29
C GLY A 190 8.81 -11.97 -7.86
N VAL A 191 9.02 -12.16 -6.58
CA VAL A 191 10.09 -12.96 -5.99
C VAL A 191 9.50 -14.19 -5.33
N ASP A 192 10.04 -15.37 -5.67
CA ASP A 192 9.74 -16.63 -5.01
C ASP A 192 10.63 -16.75 -3.75
N SER A 193 10.03 -16.56 -2.59
CA SER A 193 10.72 -16.62 -1.31
C SER A 193 11.19 -18.02 -0.92
N LEU A 194 10.63 -19.06 -1.55
CA LEU A 194 11.06 -20.45 -1.34
C LEU A 194 12.19 -20.85 -2.30
N GLY A 195 12.32 -20.14 -3.41
CA GLY A 195 13.28 -20.47 -4.48
C GLY A 195 14.70 -19.97 -4.20
N ALA A 196 14.88 -18.97 -3.34
CA ALA A 196 16.19 -18.42 -3.01
C ALA A 196 16.25 -17.94 -1.56
N PRO A 197 17.37 -18.18 -0.85
CA PRO A 197 17.54 -17.66 0.51
C PRO A 197 17.58 -16.13 0.49
N ASP A 198 16.96 -15.50 1.49
CA ASP A 198 17.15 -14.07 1.74
C ASP A 198 18.54 -13.85 2.36
N ALA A 199 19.25 -12.84 1.88
CA ALA A 199 20.54 -12.45 2.44
C ALA A 199 20.38 -11.68 3.77
N ASP A 200 19.23 -11.04 3.97
CA ASP A 200 18.94 -10.27 5.17
C ASP A 200 18.49 -11.19 6.32
N LYS A 201 18.74 -10.73 7.54
CA LYS A 201 18.27 -11.38 8.77
C LYS A 201 17.22 -10.52 9.43
N TYR A 202 16.19 -11.16 9.94
CA TYR A 202 15.05 -10.53 10.58
C TYR A 202 14.90 -11.06 12.00
N SER A 203 14.41 -10.23 12.91
CA SER A 203 14.13 -10.66 14.28
C SER A 203 12.81 -11.41 14.37
N LEU A 204 11.88 -11.13 13.46
CA LEU A 204 10.57 -11.76 13.42
C LEU A 204 10.15 -12.10 11.99
N VAL A 205 9.60 -13.30 11.80
CA VAL A 205 9.00 -13.77 10.55
C VAL A 205 7.53 -14.07 10.83
N LEU A 206 6.64 -13.50 10.04
CA LEU A 206 5.19 -13.66 10.17
C LEU A 206 4.60 -14.37 8.95
#